data_c270c030e734a430ff7d9f63da87ab93
#
_entry.id   c270c030e734a430ff7d9f63da87ab93
#
_cell.length_a   1.000
_cell.length_b   1.000
_cell.length_c   1.000
_cell.angle_alpha   90.00
_cell.angle_beta   90.00
_cell.angle_gamma   90.00
#
_symmetry.space_group_name_H-M   'P 1'
#
loop_
_entity.id
_entity.type
_entity.pdbx_description
1 polymer ?
#
loop_
_entity_poly.entity_id
_entity_poly.type
_entity_poly.pdbx_seq_one_letter_code
_entity_poly.pdbx_strand_id
1 'polypeptide(L)'
;MEQIPERTTNQKPTSQRHLLSFILLITLLIAFIDRVNISVLIADPHFLNDMQLAGQPMKMGMLMTAFLFAYGTCSFLLAPLGDYLGPRKAMLIAVVIWILSLVIGGLTSLFALLIVSRILLGIGEGLHYPMQNTFVKNWFPVKERGRANMVWSMGITLAPVVSMPLVSALIYFAGWRFSFFGLALIGLIPLALLWFFTADTPRQNSRVNSAELELIESGLVTEKNTHGELEQGTFKQNIKSLTKNTSFWLLVLFMCCQSFVYFGVMTWLPAYLKNARGFSWAAMGALASLPGVMGFFTKLISGFVLDSFGRRAPILLIAMIGLGTGIYSSVAATSNVMSAVFIALGMGFMSFGTPAAYTLLQDLVPGKIISTASGILVGLSNALSGFAPLAVGLVIGATGHTESGIAFLSAVAALGAATAFLLLLRKH
;
A
#
# COMPACT_ATOMS: atom_id res chain seq x y z
N MET A 1 39.40 -33.96 -3.05
CA MET A 1 38.21 -34.42 -2.30
C MET A 1 38.44 -34.07 -0.85
N GLU A 2 38.15 -32.84 -0.45
CA GLU A 2 38.15 -32.43 0.96
C GLU A 2 36.80 -32.80 1.55
N GLN A 3 36.80 -33.68 2.52
CA GLN A 3 35.64 -34.08 3.30
C GLN A 3 35.17 -32.87 4.10
N ILE A 4 34.00 -32.38 3.75
CA ILE A 4 33.23 -31.41 4.58
C ILE A 4 32.87 -32.11 5.88
N PRO A 5 33.31 -31.64 7.05
CA PRO A 5 32.97 -32.28 8.30
C PRO A 5 31.46 -32.17 8.54
N GLU A 6 30.79 -33.31 8.62
CA GLU A 6 29.42 -33.44 9.19
C GLU A 6 29.43 -32.97 10.66
N ARG A 7 29.22 -31.67 10.89
CA ARG A 7 28.82 -31.17 12.19
C ARG A 7 27.30 -31.16 12.26
N THR A 8 26.70 -32.30 12.54
CA THR A 8 25.31 -32.40 13.03
C THR A 8 25.25 -31.73 14.41
N THR A 9 25.08 -30.43 14.43
CA THR A 9 24.76 -29.73 15.67
C THR A 9 23.30 -30.05 16.00
N ASN A 10 23.09 -30.78 17.08
CA ASN A 10 21.78 -31.15 17.64
C ASN A 10 21.03 -29.89 18.20
N GLN A 11 21.35 -28.71 17.71
CA GLN A 11 20.76 -27.45 18.12
C GLN A 11 19.53 -27.13 17.24
N LYS A 12 18.41 -26.82 17.89
CA LYS A 12 17.23 -26.32 17.17
C LYS A 12 17.55 -24.97 16.54
N PRO A 13 17.09 -24.69 15.29
CA PRO A 13 17.23 -23.39 14.66
C PRO A 13 16.65 -22.28 15.56
N THR A 14 17.35 -21.16 15.66
CA THR A 14 16.79 -19.95 16.28
C THR A 14 15.68 -19.39 15.40
N SER A 15 14.83 -18.54 15.98
CA SER A 15 13.66 -17.98 15.28
C SER A 15 13.88 -16.53 14.79
N GLN A 16 15.13 -16.17 14.48
CA GLN A 16 15.46 -14.78 14.14
C GLN A 16 14.82 -14.32 12.82
N ARG A 17 14.67 -15.21 11.84
CA ARG A 17 13.94 -14.89 10.60
C ARG A 17 12.46 -14.55 10.85
N HIS A 18 11.82 -15.20 11.82
CA HIS A 18 10.44 -14.91 12.18
C HIS A 18 10.31 -13.57 12.91
N LEU A 19 11.27 -13.26 13.81
CA LEU A 19 11.37 -11.95 14.44
C LEU A 19 11.55 -10.86 13.38
N LEU A 20 12.37 -11.08 12.35
CA LEU A 20 12.52 -10.16 11.23
C LEU A 20 11.19 -9.91 10.52
N SER A 21 10.39 -10.94 10.19
CA SER A 21 9.07 -10.76 9.58
C SER A 21 8.15 -9.88 10.43
N PHE A 22 8.19 -10.05 11.75
CA PHE A 22 7.41 -9.25 12.68
C PHE A 22 7.89 -7.80 12.72
N ILE A 23 9.21 -7.56 12.71
CA ILE A 23 9.79 -6.21 12.61
C ILE A 23 9.36 -5.53 11.31
N LEU A 24 9.39 -6.24 10.19
CA LEU A 24 8.95 -5.73 8.90
C LEU A 24 7.45 -5.38 8.90
N LEU A 25 6.62 -6.21 9.57
CA LEU A 25 5.19 -5.91 9.76
C LEU A 25 4.99 -4.62 10.55
N ILE A 26 5.64 -4.46 11.71
CA ILE A 26 5.52 -3.26 12.55
C ILE A 26 5.99 -2.03 11.78
N THR A 27 7.09 -2.13 11.05
CA THR A 27 7.65 -1.02 10.27
C THR A 27 6.68 -0.58 9.18
N LEU A 28 6.07 -1.53 8.46
CA LEU A 28 5.09 -1.23 7.43
C LEU A 28 3.77 -0.66 8.00
N LEU A 29 3.32 -1.22 9.11
CA LEU A 29 2.12 -0.74 9.81
C LEU A 29 2.27 0.73 10.18
N ILE A 30 3.41 1.11 10.78
CA ILE A 30 3.67 2.49 11.21
C ILE A 30 3.80 3.41 9.99
N ALA A 31 4.49 3.00 8.91
CA ALA A 31 4.56 3.77 7.67
C ALA A 31 3.17 4.10 7.10
N PHE A 32 2.25 3.13 7.12
CA PHE A 32 0.89 3.37 6.65
C PHE A 32 0.06 4.26 7.58
N ILE A 33 0.34 4.28 8.90
CA ILE A 33 -0.30 5.22 9.84
C ILE A 33 0.08 6.67 9.47
N ASP A 34 1.35 6.93 9.15
CA ASP A 34 1.82 8.26 8.79
C ASP A 34 1.22 8.77 7.48
N ARG A 35 1.00 7.87 6.53
CA ARG A 35 0.33 8.17 5.27
C ARG A 35 -1.09 8.68 5.46
N VAL A 36 -1.81 8.10 6.42
CA VAL A 36 -3.21 8.45 6.71
C VAL A 36 -3.33 9.80 7.41
N ASN A 37 -2.30 10.27 8.12
CA ASN A 37 -2.35 11.51 8.90
C ASN A 37 -2.94 12.69 8.11
N ILE A 38 -2.44 12.94 6.89
CA ILE A 38 -2.92 14.07 6.08
C ILE A 38 -4.40 13.94 5.70
N SER A 39 -4.90 12.72 5.52
CA SER A 39 -6.31 12.47 5.19
C SER A 39 -7.25 12.88 6.33
N VAL A 40 -6.79 12.73 7.58
CA VAL A 40 -7.54 13.17 8.76
C VAL A 40 -7.38 14.69 8.96
N LEU A 41 -6.18 15.24 8.72
CA LEU A 41 -5.92 16.68 8.85
C LEU A 41 -6.76 17.54 7.92
N ILE A 42 -7.02 17.12 6.69
CA ILE A 42 -7.91 17.86 5.76
C ILE A 42 -9.39 17.92 6.24
N ALA A 43 -9.73 17.18 7.30
CA ALA A 43 -11.01 17.27 7.98
C ALA A 43 -10.99 18.23 9.20
N ASP A 44 -9.81 18.70 9.63
CA ASP A 44 -9.66 19.54 10.80
C ASP A 44 -9.71 21.04 10.45
N PRO A 45 -10.71 21.80 10.93
CA PRO A 45 -10.81 23.24 10.69
C PRO A 45 -9.60 24.04 11.21
N HIS A 46 -9.00 23.63 12.32
CA HIS A 46 -7.83 24.31 12.87
C HIS A 46 -6.62 24.20 11.96
N PHE A 47 -6.34 22.97 11.45
CA PHE A 47 -5.31 22.75 10.45
C PHE A 47 -5.57 23.57 9.18
N LEU A 48 -6.79 23.56 8.67
CA LEU A 48 -7.16 24.28 7.45
C LEU A 48 -6.98 25.79 7.59
N ASN A 49 -7.32 26.36 8.74
CA ASN A 49 -7.16 27.78 9.01
C ASN A 49 -5.66 28.15 9.18
N ASP A 50 -4.91 27.40 10.00
CA ASP A 50 -3.50 27.63 10.26
C ASP A 50 -2.64 27.57 8.98
N MET A 51 -2.98 26.66 8.07
CA MET A 51 -2.30 26.45 6.80
C MET A 51 -2.90 27.26 5.64
N GLN A 52 -3.91 28.09 5.90
CA GLN A 52 -4.64 28.86 4.89
C GLN A 52 -5.19 27.99 3.75
N LEU A 53 -5.70 26.79 4.08
CA LEU A 53 -6.24 25.81 3.13
C LEU A 53 -7.77 25.82 3.09
N ALA A 54 -8.44 26.57 3.97
CA ALA A 54 -9.88 26.67 3.98
C ALA A 54 -10.40 27.16 2.61
N GLY A 55 -11.34 26.41 2.03
CA GLY A 55 -11.86 26.72 0.69
C GLY A 55 -10.90 26.37 -0.48
N GLN A 56 -9.77 25.67 -0.22
CA GLN A 56 -8.78 25.31 -1.25
C GLN A 56 -8.62 23.79 -1.42
N PRO A 57 -9.68 23.05 -1.80
CA PRO A 57 -9.65 21.58 -1.84
C PRO A 57 -8.61 21.03 -2.83
N MET A 58 -8.30 21.75 -3.90
CA MET A 58 -7.22 21.39 -4.81
C MET A 58 -5.87 21.30 -4.09
N LYS A 59 -5.52 22.30 -3.26
CA LYS A 59 -4.26 22.27 -2.47
C LYS A 59 -4.28 21.17 -1.42
N MET A 60 -5.43 20.86 -0.83
CA MET A 60 -5.56 19.73 0.09
C MET A 60 -5.23 18.41 -0.62
N GLY A 61 -5.78 18.18 -1.82
CA GLY A 61 -5.47 17.02 -2.65
C GLY A 61 -4.00 16.94 -3.06
N MET A 62 -3.35 18.09 -3.34
CA MET A 62 -1.92 18.16 -3.67
C MET A 62 -1.02 17.60 -2.58
N LEU A 63 -1.38 17.71 -1.30
CA LEU A 63 -0.58 17.17 -0.17
C LEU A 63 -0.42 15.64 -0.26
N MET A 64 -1.48 14.93 -0.64
CA MET A 64 -1.40 13.48 -0.82
C MET A 64 -0.80 13.12 -2.19
N THR A 65 -1.11 13.88 -3.24
CA THR A 65 -0.55 13.66 -4.57
C THR A 65 0.97 13.81 -4.57
N ALA A 66 1.52 14.86 -3.91
CA ALA A 66 2.96 15.07 -3.78
C ALA A 66 3.66 13.89 -3.08
N PHE A 67 3.05 13.38 -2.01
CA PHE A 67 3.53 12.18 -1.32
C PHE A 67 3.52 10.95 -2.26
N LEU A 68 2.38 10.64 -2.89
CA LEU A 68 2.23 9.45 -3.73
C LEU A 68 3.15 9.48 -4.95
N PHE A 69 3.35 10.65 -5.54
CA PHE A 69 4.26 10.82 -6.66
C PHE A 69 5.72 10.60 -6.25
N ALA A 70 6.15 11.20 -5.14
CA ALA A 70 7.48 10.98 -4.60
C ALA A 70 7.71 9.53 -4.19
N TYR A 71 6.73 8.91 -3.51
CA TYR A 71 6.73 7.50 -3.12
C TYR A 71 6.93 6.58 -4.34
N GLY A 72 6.09 6.73 -5.37
CA GLY A 72 6.15 5.89 -6.56
C GLY A 72 7.47 6.06 -7.33
N THR A 73 7.91 7.30 -7.52
CA THR A 73 9.16 7.61 -8.20
C THR A 73 10.36 7.04 -7.46
N CYS A 74 10.42 7.21 -6.14
CA CYS A 74 11.53 6.70 -5.32
C CYS A 74 11.52 5.19 -5.18
N SER A 75 10.36 4.55 -5.08
CA SER A 75 10.26 3.09 -5.10
C SER A 75 10.89 2.47 -6.34
N PHE A 76 10.78 3.15 -7.48
CA PHE A 76 11.36 2.68 -8.73
C PHE A 76 12.84 3.05 -8.88
N LEU A 77 13.18 4.33 -8.67
CA LEU A 77 14.53 4.85 -8.94
C LEU A 77 15.56 4.46 -7.88
N LEU A 78 15.15 4.35 -6.62
CA LEU A 78 16.04 4.11 -5.49
C LEU A 78 16.08 2.64 -5.04
N ALA A 79 15.29 1.75 -5.66
CA ALA A 79 15.38 0.31 -5.38
C ALA A 79 16.81 -0.26 -5.45
N PRO A 80 17.66 0.12 -6.43
CA PRO A 80 19.04 -0.34 -6.50
C PRO A 80 19.92 0.07 -5.31
N LEU A 81 19.55 1.10 -4.54
CA LEU A 81 20.30 1.49 -3.34
C LEU A 81 20.41 0.34 -2.32
N GLY A 82 19.42 -0.54 -2.27
CA GLY A 82 19.45 -1.72 -1.43
C GLY A 82 20.54 -2.71 -1.79
N ASP A 83 20.88 -2.80 -3.07
CA ASP A 83 21.95 -3.68 -3.55
C ASP A 83 23.33 -3.11 -3.18
N TYR A 84 23.48 -1.79 -3.12
CA TYR A 84 24.75 -1.12 -2.77
C TYR A 84 24.95 -0.99 -1.27
N LEU A 85 23.95 -0.53 -0.54
CA LEU A 85 24.06 -0.23 0.89
C LEU A 85 23.71 -1.41 1.78
N GLY A 86 23.02 -2.39 1.23
CA GLY A 86 22.32 -3.44 1.97
C GLY A 86 20.94 -2.96 2.46
N PRO A 87 19.97 -3.89 2.62
CA PRO A 87 18.60 -3.56 2.97
C PRO A 87 18.45 -2.87 4.33
N ARG A 88 19.28 -3.25 5.32
CA ARG A 88 19.24 -2.65 6.67
C ARG A 88 19.61 -1.18 6.64
N LYS A 89 20.78 -0.84 6.06
CA LYS A 89 21.26 0.56 6.02
C LYS A 89 20.32 1.43 5.19
N ALA A 90 19.88 0.95 4.02
CA ALA A 90 18.93 1.67 3.18
C ALA A 90 17.63 1.96 3.92
N MET A 91 17.10 0.99 4.67
CA MET A 91 15.87 1.13 5.43
C MET A 91 16.01 2.05 6.64
N LEU A 92 17.16 2.04 7.33
CA LEU A 92 17.46 2.98 8.42
C LEU A 92 17.49 4.43 7.91
N ILE A 93 18.16 4.69 6.78
CA ILE A 93 18.19 6.01 6.14
C ILE A 93 16.77 6.43 5.76
N ALA A 94 15.99 5.53 5.18
CA ALA A 94 14.60 5.77 4.81
C ALA A 94 13.73 6.19 6.00
N VAL A 95 13.84 5.48 7.13
CA VAL A 95 13.09 5.79 8.36
C VAL A 95 13.54 7.13 8.96
N VAL A 96 14.83 7.46 8.92
CA VAL A 96 15.31 8.78 9.38
C VAL A 96 14.74 9.91 8.53
N ILE A 97 14.77 9.78 7.19
CA ILE A 97 14.18 10.77 6.28
C ILE A 97 12.69 10.95 6.58
N TRP A 98 11.97 9.86 6.77
CA TRP A 98 10.55 9.84 7.11
C TRP A 98 10.29 10.56 8.46
N ILE A 99 11.03 10.24 9.54
CA ILE A 99 10.88 10.92 10.84
C ILE A 99 11.14 12.43 10.70
N LEU A 100 12.22 12.83 9.99
CA LEU A 100 12.53 14.24 9.73
C LEU A 100 11.41 14.94 8.97
N SER A 101 10.78 14.26 8.02
CA SER A 101 9.65 14.81 7.28
C SER A 101 8.46 15.13 8.18
N LEU A 102 8.17 14.25 9.15
CA LEU A 102 7.11 14.47 10.13
C LEU A 102 7.43 15.66 11.05
N VAL A 103 8.66 15.75 11.52
CA VAL A 103 9.10 16.90 12.35
C VAL A 103 8.94 18.22 11.58
N ILE A 104 9.36 18.27 10.30
CA ILE A 104 9.17 19.45 9.45
C ILE A 104 7.66 19.75 9.29
N GLY A 105 6.83 18.74 9.06
CA GLY A 105 5.38 18.88 8.92
C GLY A 105 4.71 19.47 10.17
N GLY A 106 5.15 19.07 11.37
CA GLY A 106 4.62 19.58 12.65
C GLY A 106 5.09 21.00 12.98
N LEU A 107 6.30 21.38 12.54
CA LEU A 107 6.86 22.70 12.81
C LEU A 107 6.38 23.79 11.85
N THR A 108 5.98 23.39 10.63
CA THR A 108 5.69 24.39 9.60
C THR A 108 4.29 25.01 9.74
N SER A 109 4.19 26.27 9.30
CA SER A 109 2.93 26.97 9.02
C SER A 109 2.85 27.39 7.54
N LEU A 110 3.82 26.99 6.71
CA LEU A 110 3.90 27.33 5.30
C LEU A 110 3.51 26.13 4.45
N PHE A 111 2.52 26.31 3.56
CA PHE A 111 2.07 25.26 2.64
C PHE A 111 3.21 24.65 1.80
N ALA A 112 4.14 25.49 1.30
CA ALA A 112 5.29 25.00 0.53
C ALA A 112 6.18 24.05 1.32
N LEU A 113 6.48 24.36 2.60
CA LEU A 113 7.26 23.47 3.45
C LEU A 113 6.49 22.20 3.82
N LEU A 114 5.16 22.28 3.93
CA LEU A 114 4.33 21.10 4.14
C LEU A 114 4.37 20.18 2.90
N ILE A 115 4.38 20.72 1.68
CA ILE A 115 4.60 19.94 0.44
C ILE A 115 5.99 19.27 0.47
N VAL A 116 7.05 20.01 0.87
CA VAL A 116 8.39 19.42 1.02
C VAL A 116 8.38 18.27 2.03
N SER A 117 7.72 18.45 3.17
CA SER A 117 7.50 17.37 4.15
C SER A 117 6.83 16.15 3.50
N ARG A 118 5.78 16.33 2.69
CA ARG A 118 5.10 15.22 1.99
C ARG A 118 6.00 14.52 0.98
N ILE A 119 6.81 15.26 0.24
CA ILE A 119 7.80 14.71 -0.71
C ILE A 119 8.85 13.90 0.05
N LEU A 120 9.41 14.44 1.14
CA LEU A 120 10.39 13.72 1.97
C LEU A 120 9.80 12.45 2.58
N LEU A 121 8.55 12.50 3.06
CA LEU A 121 7.85 11.30 3.53
C LEU A 121 7.74 10.26 2.42
N GLY A 122 7.35 10.68 1.21
CA GLY A 122 7.26 9.81 0.04
C GLY A 122 8.62 9.19 -0.34
N ILE A 123 9.71 9.94 -0.25
CA ILE A 123 11.08 9.43 -0.46
C ILE A 123 11.42 8.37 0.58
N GLY A 124 11.22 8.65 1.86
CA GLY A 124 11.50 7.72 2.96
C GLY A 124 10.68 6.43 2.83
N GLU A 125 9.37 6.53 2.69
CA GLU A 125 8.53 5.35 2.58
C GLU A 125 8.68 4.58 1.24
N GLY A 126 9.05 5.27 0.16
CA GLY A 126 9.23 4.67 -1.16
C GLY A 126 10.38 3.66 -1.20
N LEU A 127 11.43 3.89 -0.42
CA LEU A 127 12.55 2.93 -0.27
C LEU A 127 12.16 1.69 0.53
N HIS A 128 11.17 1.81 1.40
CA HIS A 128 10.84 0.78 2.37
C HIS A 128 10.36 -0.52 1.72
N TYR A 129 9.47 -0.43 0.74
CA TYR A 129 8.86 -1.61 0.12
C TYR A 129 9.85 -2.52 -0.63
N PRO A 130 10.75 -1.98 -1.49
CA PRO A 130 11.80 -2.79 -2.11
C PRO A 130 12.72 -3.47 -1.10
N MET A 131 13.06 -2.78 0.00
CA MET A 131 13.95 -3.32 1.03
C MET A 131 13.32 -4.49 1.80
N GLN A 132 12.00 -4.45 2.04
CA GLN A 132 11.30 -5.58 2.65
C GLN A 132 11.41 -6.85 1.81
N ASN A 133 11.24 -6.74 0.51
CA ASN A 133 11.41 -7.87 -0.40
C ASN A 133 12.84 -8.41 -0.39
N THR A 134 13.83 -7.51 -0.34
CA THR A 134 15.25 -7.89 -0.25
C THR A 134 15.55 -8.61 1.07
N PHE A 135 15.02 -8.15 2.20
CA PHE A 135 15.13 -8.85 3.47
C PHE A 135 14.55 -10.26 3.40
N VAL A 136 13.33 -10.41 2.87
CA VAL A 136 12.70 -11.73 2.74
C VAL A 136 13.54 -12.65 1.86
N LYS A 137 14.07 -12.14 0.74
CA LYS A 137 14.93 -12.91 -0.15
C LYS A 137 16.20 -13.40 0.55
N ASN A 138 16.83 -12.57 1.38
CA ASN A 138 18.11 -12.87 2.03
C ASN A 138 17.96 -13.77 3.26
N TRP A 139 16.81 -13.68 3.96
CA TRP A 139 16.61 -14.31 5.26
C TRP A 139 15.72 -15.55 5.27
N PHE A 140 15.03 -15.83 4.16
CA PHE A 140 14.07 -16.93 4.12
C PHE A 140 14.38 -17.91 2.99
N PRO A 141 14.37 -19.22 3.29
CA PRO A 141 14.39 -20.24 2.24
C PRO A 141 13.14 -20.10 1.38
N VAL A 142 13.23 -20.49 0.10
CA VAL A 142 12.17 -20.32 -0.91
C VAL A 142 10.79 -20.79 -0.41
N LYS A 143 10.76 -21.94 0.28
CA LYS A 143 9.52 -22.55 0.80
C LYS A 143 8.81 -21.72 1.87
N GLU A 144 9.52 -20.84 2.57
CA GLU A 144 8.97 -20.01 3.67
C GLU A 144 8.70 -18.56 3.25
N ARG A 145 9.18 -18.11 2.08
CA ARG A 145 9.02 -16.71 1.61
C ARG A 145 7.56 -16.29 1.48
N GLY A 146 6.68 -17.20 1.06
CA GLY A 146 5.23 -16.92 0.97
C GLY A 146 4.64 -16.53 2.32
N ARG A 147 4.98 -17.27 3.38
CA ARG A 147 4.55 -16.97 4.76
C ARG A 147 5.14 -15.66 5.26
N ALA A 148 6.44 -15.43 5.02
CA ALA A 148 7.09 -14.18 5.41
C ALA A 148 6.45 -12.97 4.73
N ASN A 149 6.18 -13.05 3.42
CA ASN A 149 5.50 -12.00 2.68
C ASN A 149 4.06 -11.78 3.17
N MET A 150 3.33 -12.84 3.51
CA MET A 150 2.01 -12.73 4.12
C MET A 150 2.08 -11.95 5.43
N VAL A 151 2.99 -12.32 6.35
CA VAL A 151 3.10 -11.68 7.67
C VAL A 151 3.36 -10.19 7.56
N TRP A 152 4.41 -9.75 6.85
CA TRP A 152 4.70 -8.32 6.80
C TRP A 152 3.64 -7.53 6.01
N SER A 153 3.03 -8.11 4.97
CA SER A 153 1.99 -7.44 4.19
C SER A 153 0.66 -7.27 4.94
N MET A 154 0.44 -8.01 6.03
CA MET A 154 -0.69 -7.75 6.93
C MET A 154 -0.69 -6.32 7.47
N GLY A 155 0.48 -5.69 7.60
CA GLY A 155 0.59 -4.29 7.99
C GLY A 155 -0.24 -3.33 7.12
N ILE A 156 -0.31 -3.58 5.80
CA ILE A 156 -1.12 -2.77 4.88
C ILE A 156 -2.62 -2.87 5.21
N THR A 157 -3.08 -4.07 5.53
CA THR A 157 -4.52 -4.33 5.77
C THR A 157 -4.95 -3.85 7.17
N LEU A 158 -4.05 -3.97 8.15
CA LEU A 158 -4.30 -3.54 9.52
C LEU A 158 -4.17 -2.03 9.70
N ALA A 159 -3.33 -1.38 8.89
CA ALA A 159 -3.04 0.04 9.04
C ALA A 159 -4.29 0.94 9.01
N PRO A 160 -5.23 0.86 8.04
CA PRO A 160 -6.42 1.70 8.05
C PRO A 160 -7.29 1.51 9.29
N VAL A 161 -7.30 0.28 9.85
CA VAL A 161 -8.09 -0.04 11.04
C VAL A 161 -7.55 0.67 12.28
N VAL A 162 -6.22 0.74 12.41
CA VAL A 162 -5.54 1.37 13.54
C VAL A 162 -5.34 2.86 13.33
N SER A 163 -4.95 3.28 12.13
CA SER A 163 -4.52 4.66 11.85
C SER A 163 -5.63 5.68 11.97
N MET A 164 -6.81 5.39 11.43
CA MET A 164 -7.91 6.36 11.44
C MET A 164 -8.35 6.74 12.85
N PRO A 165 -8.66 5.80 13.78
CA PRO A 165 -8.97 6.14 15.17
C PRO A 165 -7.79 6.79 15.91
N LEU A 166 -6.58 6.28 15.72
CA LEU A 166 -5.39 6.79 16.41
C LEU A 166 -5.11 8.25 16.05
N VAL A 167 -5.04 8.56 14.75
CA VAL A 167 -4.75 9.92 14.28
C VAL A 167 -5.88 10.87 14.66
N SER A 168 -7.13 10.43 14.56
CA SER A 168 -8.30 11.23 14.98
C SER A 168 -8.23 11.58 16.47
N ALA A 169 -7.84 10.62 17.31
CA ALA A 169 -7.66 10.84 18.74
C ALA A 169 -6.50 11.80 19.04
N LEU A 170 -5.35 11.63 18.36
CA LEU A 170 -4.21 12.53 18.53
C LEU A 170 -4.59 13.99 18.19
N ILE A 171 -5.31 14.19 17.08
CA ILE A 171 -5.74 15.52 16.67
C ILE A 171 -6.76 16.11 17.65
N TYR A 172 -7.73 15.30 18.08
CA TYR A 172 -8.77 15.73 19.00
C TYR A 172 -8.24 16.15 20.38
N PHE A 173 -7.32 15.37 20.98
CA PHE A 173 -6.82 15.61 22.32
C PHE A 173 -5.65 16.58 22.40
N ALA A 174 -4.79 16.63 21.37
CA ALA A 174 -3.53 17.37 21.41
C ALA A 174 -3.32 18.33 20.24
N GLY A 175 -4.25 18.38 19.29
CA GLY A 175 -4.20 19.23 18.12
C GLY A 175 -3.39 18.66 16.97
N TRP A 176 -3.53 19.28 15.80
CA TRP A 176 -2.99 18.75 14.57
C TRP A 176 -1.45 18.67 14.52
N ARG A 177 -0.75 19.62 15.11
CA ARG A 177 0.73 19.58 15.17
C ARG A 177 1.24 18.40 15.96
N PHE A 178 0.55 18.07 17.04
CA PHE A 178 0.92 16.92 17.86
C PHE A 178 0.75 15.60 17.13
N SER A 179 -0.15 15.50 16.16
CA SER A 179 -0.25 14.28 15.33
C SER A 179 1.06 14.02 14.59
N PHE A 180 1.72 15.04 14.05
CA PHE A 180 3.03 14.90 13.41
C PHE A 180 4.13 14.49 14.40
N PHE A 181 4.22 15.16 15.55
CA PHE A 181 5.26 14.85 16.56
C PHE A 181 5.01 13.48 17.21
N GLY A 182 3.76 13.13 17.49
CA GLY A 182 3.39 11.82 18.02
C GLY A 182 3.75 10.70 17.06
N LEU A 183 3.48 10.89 15.77
CA LEU A 183 3.85 9.94 14.73
C LEU A 183 5.37 9.86 14.52
N ALA A 184 6.09 11.00 14.59
CA ALA A 184 7.55 11.00 14.56
C ALA A 184 8.15 10.21 15.74
N LEU A 185 7.56 10.33 16.94
CA LEU A 185 7.95 9.57 18.11
C LEU A 185 7.68 8.07 17.94
N ILE A 186 6.50 7.70 17.40
CA ILE A 186 6.16 6.32 17.03
C ILE A 186 7.14 5.78 15.98
N GLY A 187 7.59 6.61 15.04
CA GLY A 187 8.61 6.29 14.03
C GLY A 187 9.98 5.89 14.59
N LEU A 188 10.28 6.24 15.86
CA LEU A 188 11.49 5.75 16.54
C LEU A 188 11.42 4.25 16.85
N ILE A 189 10.22 3.65 16.93
CA ILE A 189 10.04 2.21 17.15
C ILE A 189 10.66 1.41 16.01
N PRO A 190 10.25 1.58 14.73
CA PRO A 190 10.89 0.87 13.62
C PRO A 190 12.38 1.19 13.50
N LEU A 191 12.81 2.43 13.78
CA LEU A 191 14.23 2.79 13.77
C LEU A 191 15.03 1.94 14.78
N ALA A 192 14.54 1.85 16.02
CA ALA A 192 15.17 1.05 17.06
C ALA A 192 15.14 -0.45 16.74
N LEU A 193 14.00 -0.97 16.27
CA LEU A 193 13.87 -2.38 15.91
C LEU A 193 14.83 -2.76 14.77
N LEU A 194 14.92 -1.94 13.73
CA LEU A 194 15.86 -2.16 12.63
C LEU A 194 17.31 -2.05 13.08
N TRP A 195 17.62 -1.07 13.93
CA TRP A 195 18.99 -0.86 14.42
C TRP A 195 19.50 -2.02 15.28
N PHE A 196 18.72 -2.46 16.26
CA PHE A 196 19.17 -3.40 17.26
C PHE A 196 18.94 -4.88 16.89
N PHE A 197 17.96 -5.19 16.02
CA PHE A 197 17.51 -6.56 15.82
C PHE A 197 17.71 -7.09 14.40
N THR A 198 18.12 -6.26 13.43
CA THR A 198 18.29 -6.72 12.05
C THR A 198 19.75 -6.63 11.59
N ALA A 199 20.07 -7.39 10.55
CA ALA A 199 21.32 -7.32 9.80
C ALA A 199 21.04 -7.53 8.31
N ASP A 200 21.94 -7.09 7.43
CA ASP A 200 21.72 -7.21 5.97
C ASP A 200 21.61 -8.68 5.52
N THR A 201 22.36 -9.57 6.18
CA THR A 201 22.34 -11.02 5.94
C THR A 201 22.26 -11.79 7.25
N PRO A 202 21.76 -13.04 7.26
CA PRO A 202 21.72 -13.88 8.45
C PRO A 202 23.11 -14.08 9.10
N ARG A 203 24.16 -14.21 8.28
CA ARG A 203 25.54 -14.40 8.75
C ARG A 203 26.09 -13.26 9.61
N GLN A 204 25.58 -12.05 9.38
CA GLN A 204 26.01 -10.85 10.12
C GLN A 204 25.29 -10.67 11.45
N ASN A 205 24.26 -11.47 11.72
CA ASN A 205 23.46 -11.36 12.94
C ASN A 205 23.95 -12.38 13.98
N SER A 206 24.58 -11.90 15.05
CA SER A 206 25.11 -12.73 16.13
C SER A 206 24.07 -13.59 16.88
N ARG A 207 22.79 -13.32 16.69
CA ARG A 207 21.68 -14.07 17.30
C ARG A 207 21.23 -15.28 16.48
N VAL A 208 21.71 -15.40 15.24
CA VAL A 208 21.43 -16.53 14.35
C VAL A 208 22.43 -17.64 14.66
N ASN A 209 21.94 -18.82 15.04
CA ASN A 209 22.79 -19.96 15.27
C ASN A 209 23.12 -20.70 13.95
N SER A 210 24.11 -21.61 14.02
CA SER A 210 24.55 -22.38 12.85
C SER A 210 23.43 -23.20 12.22
N ALA A 211 22.51 -23.75 13.01
CA ALA A 211 21.38 -24.53 12.53
C ALA A 211 20.38 -23.69 11.71
N GLU A 212 20.06 -22.46 12.15
CA GLU A 212 19.19 -21.56 11.38
C GLU A 212 19.90 -21.06 10.11
N LEU A 213 21.19 -20.76 10.20
CA LEU A 213 21.99 -20.34 9.05
C LEU A 213 22.02 -21.43 7.97
N GLU A 214 22.28 -22.68 8.34
CA GLU A 214 22.30 -23.81 7.43
C GLU A 214 20.94 -24.05 6.78
N LEU A 215 19.84 -23.92 7.56
CA LEU A 215 18.47 -24.02 7.03
C LEU A 215 18.19 -22.97 5.94
N ILE A 216 18.64 -21.72 6.14
CA ILE A 216 18.43 -20.64 5.18
C ILE A 216 19.28 -20.87 3.95
N GLU A 217 20.58 -21.18 4.12
CA GLU A 217 21.53 -21.31 3.02
C GLU A 217 21.27 -22.54 2.14
N SER A 218 20.93 -23.69 2.72
CA SER A 218 20.54 -24.87 1.96
C SER A 218 19.34 -24.61 1.05
N GLY A 219 18.36 -23.83 1.53
CA GLY A 219 17.23 -23.40 0.73
C GLY A 219 17.62 -22.48 -0.43
N LEU A 220 18.61 -21.61 -0.26
CA LEU A 220 19.10 -20.69 -1.29
C LEU A 220 19.97 -21.42 -2.35
N VAL A 221 20.75 -22.42 -1.95
CA VAL A 221 21.54 -23.24 -2.87
C VAL A 221 20.64 -24.08 -3.77
N THR A 222 19.57 -24.65 -3.21
CA THR A 222 18.58 -25.41 -3.97
C THR A 222 17.92 -24.54 -5.04
N GLU A 223 17.64 -23.25 -4.73
CA GLU A 223 17.09 -22.29 -5.71
C GLU A 223 18.04 -22.06 -6.88
N LYS A 224 19.33 -21.84 -6.62
CA LYS A 224 20.35 -21.62 -7.68
C LYS A 224 20.48 -22.83 -8.60
N ASN A 225 20.38 -24.03 -8.06
CA ASN A 225 20.49 -25.27 -8.84
C ASN A 225 19.23 -25.60 -9.64
N THR A 226 18.05 -25.18 -9.16
CA THR A 226 16.76 -25.45 -9.82
C THR A 226 16.41 -24.39 -10.89
N HIS A 227 16.87 -23.18 -10.72
CA HIS A 227 16.72 -22.06 -11.66
C HIS A 227 18.03 -21.79 -12.40
N GLY A 228 18.66 -22.87 -12.93
CA GLY A 228 19.72 -22.70 -13.91
C GLY A 228 19.28 -21.70 -14.97
N GLU A 229 20.14 -20.75 -15.32
CA GLU A 229 20.00 -19.61 -16.22
C GLU A 229 18.79 -19.70 -17.19
N LEU A 230 17.59 -19.36 -16.69
CA LEU A 230 16.48 -19.10 -17.58
C LEU A 230 16.89 -17.86 -18.37
N GLU A 231 17.21 -18.03 -19.64
CA GLU A 231 17.46 -16.95 -20.59
C GLU A 231 16.32 -15.94 -20.45
N GLN A 232 16.55 -14.91 -19.67
CA GLN A 232 15.64 -13.79 -19.50
C GLN A 232 15.74 -13.02 -20.82
N GLY A 233 14.68 -13.07 -21.63
CA GLY A 233 14.58 -12.21 -22.81
C GLY A 233 14.85 -10.76 -22.40
N THR A 234 15.51 -9.99 -23.28
CA THR A 234 15.81 -8.59 -23.03
C THR A 234 14.51 -7.85 -22.61
N PHE A 235 14.60 -6.95 -21.62
CA PHE A 235 13.45 -6.14 -21.15
C PHE A 235 12.64 -5.52 -22.29
N LYS A 236 13.32 -5.05 -23.34
CA LYS A 236 12.69 -4.52 -24.56
C LYS A 236 11.84 -5.56 -25.32
N GLN A 237 12.28 -6.82 -25.39
CA GLN A 237 11.53 -7.91 -26.04
C GLN A 237 10.29 -8.28 -25.23
N ASN A 238 10.42 -8.32 -23.91
CA ASN A 238 9.32 -8.61 -22.99
C ASN A 238 8.23 -7.52 -23.08
N ILE A 239 8.60 -6.24 -23.08
CA ILE A 239 7.65 -5.14 -23.28
C ILE A 239 6.96 -5.25 -24.64
N LYS A 240 7.71 -5.53 -25.72
CA LYS A 240 7.14 -5.64 -27.07
C LYS A 240 6.09 -6.77 -27.17
N SER A 241 6.25 -7.86 -26.42
CA SER A 241 5.23 -8.93 -26.39
C SER A 241 3.95 -8.49 -25.68
N LEU A 242 4.08 -7.71 -24.59
CA LEU A 242 2.95 -7.20 -23.82
C LEU A 242 2.16 -6.13 -24.56
N THR A 243 2.81 -5.29 -25.40
CA THR A 243 2.11 -4.22 -26.13
C THR A 243 1.00 -4.73 -27.05
N LYS A 244 1.10 -5.97 -27.53
CA LYS A 244 0.10 -6.60 -28.43
C LYS A 244 -1.04 -7.30 -27.65
N ASN A 245 -0.91 -7.51 -26.34
CA ASN A 245 -1.91 -8.19 -25.55
C ASN A 245 -2.98 -7.22 -25.04
N THR A 246 -4.06 -7.09 -25.78
CA THR A 246 -5.17 -6.19 -25.40
C THR A 246 -5.79 -6.54 -24.05
N SER A 247 -5.91 -7.82 -23.69
CA SER A 247 -6.47 -8.24 -22.39
C SER A 247 -5.56 -7.80 -21.24
N PHE A 248 -4.24 -7.82 -21.42
CA PHE A 248 -3.30 -7.27 -20.45
C PHE A 248 -3.53 -5.76 -20.23
N TRP A 249 -3.68 -4.97 -21.29
CA TRP A 249 -3.92 -3.53 -21.17
C TRP A 249 -5.28 -3.18 -20.59
N LEU A 250 -6.32 -3.97 -20.86
CA LEU A 250 -7.62 -3.84 -20.20
C LEU A 250 -7.50 -4.10 -18.70
N LEU A 251 -6.71 -5.11 -18.30
CA LEU A 251 -6.43 -5.39 -16.89
C LEU A 251 -5.62 -4.25 -16.24
N VAL A 252 -4.64 -3.67 -16.95
CA VAL A 252 -3.90 -2.49 -16.48
C VAL A 252 -4.85 -1.33 -16.23
N LEU A 253 -5.74 -1.02 -17.19
CA LEU A 253 -6.72 0.07 -17.04
C LEU A 253 -7.71 -0.21 -15.89
N PHE A 254 -8.15 -1.47 -15.73
CA PHE A 254 -8.95 -1.90 -14.59
C PHE A 254 -8.25 -1.56 -13.28
N MET A 255 -6.99 -1.97 -13.12
CA MET A 255 -6.20 -1.74 -11.91
C MET A 255 -5.94 -0.24 -11.68
N CYS A 256 -5.75 0.54 -12.75
CA CYS A 256 -5.65 2.00 -12.64
C CYS A 256 -6.93 2.61 -12.07
N CYS A 257 -8.10 2.22 -12.58
CA CYS A 257 -9.39 2.69 -12.06
C CYS A 257 -9.60 2.29 -10.60
N GLN A 258 -9.30 1.03 -10.27
CA GLN A 258 -9.43 0.50 -8.91
C GLN A 258 -8.55 1.26 -7.92
N SER A 259 -7.27 1.44 -8.24
CA SER A 259 -6.31 2.16 -7.40
C SER A 259 -6.65 3.65 -7.29
N PHE A 260 -7.12 4.25 -8.37
CA PHE A 260 -7.56 5.64 -8.38
C PHE A 260 -8.72 5.87 -7.40
N VAL A 261 -9.73 5.01 -7.44
CA VAL A 261 -10.85 5.08 -6.49
C VAL A 261 -10.37 4.86 -5.06
N TYR A 262 -9.48 3.88 -4.85
CA TYR A 262 -8.91 3.61 -3.53
C TYR A 262 -8.24 4.84 -2.90
N PHE A 263 -7.29 5.47 -3.60
CA PHE A 263 -6.57 6.62 -3.06
C PHE A 263 -7.45 7.87 -2.96
N GLY A 264 -8.42 8.03 -3.88
CA GLY A 264 -9.42 9.08 -3.79
C GLY A 264 -10.27 8.97 -2.52
N VAL A 265 -10.86 7.79 -2.28
CA VAL A 265 -11.65 7.52 -1.08
C VAL A 265 -10.79 7.66 0.17
N MET A 266 -9.65 6.98 0.23
CA MET A 266 -8.78 6.99 1.43
C MET A 266 -8.33 8.39 1.83
N THR A 267 -8.13 9.29 0.85
CA THR A 267 -7.73 10.67 1.13
C THR A 267 -8.89 11.51 1.64
N TRP A 268 -10.07 11.41 1.00
CA TRP A 268 -11.17 12.34 1.26
C TRP A 268 -12.25 11.80 2.21
N LEU A 269 -12.20 10.49 2.56
CA LEU A 269 -13.20 9.87 3.44
C LEU A 269 -13.32 10.55 4.81
N PRO A 270 -12.22 10.87 5.55
CA PRO A 270 -12.35 11.57 6.82
C PRO A 270 -13.04 12.94 6.67
N ALA A 271 -12.64 13.75 5.68
CA ALA A 271 -13.27 15.03 5.41
C ALA A 271 -14.75 14.88 5.02
N TYR A 272 -15.09 13.89 4.23
CA TYR A 272 -16.47 13.58 3.87
C TYR A 272 -17.31 13.22 5.09
N LEU A 273 -16.84 12.31 5.94
CA LEU A 273 -17.58 11.91 7.14
C LEU A 273 -17.69 13.05 8.15
N LYS A 274 -16.63 13.83 8.35
CA LYS A 274 -16.59 14.91 9.33
C LYS A 274 -17.40 16.12 8.87
N ASN A 275 -17.12 16.63 7.66
CA ASN A 275 -17.60 17.94 7.21
C ASN A 275 -18.91 17.85 6.42
N ALA A 276 -19.09 16.82 5.57
CA ALA A 276 -20.31 16.64 4.80
C ALA A 276 -21.38 15.87 5.55
N ARG A 277 -21.00 14.90 6.39
CA ARG A 277 -21.92 14.05 7.16
C ARG A 277 -22.02 14.40 8.64
N GLY A 278 -21.21 15.35 9.14
CA GLY A 278 -21.34 15.92 10.49
C GLY A 278 -20.98 14.97 11.64
N PHE A 279 -20.20 13.91 11.40
CA PHE A 279 -19.79 12.99 12.45
C PHE A 279 -18.85 13.64 13.47
N SER A 280 -18.91 13.21 14.73
CA SER A 280 -17.92 13.54 15.75
C SER A 280 -16.55 12.97 15.39
N TRP A 281 -15.47 13.47 15.99
CA TRP A 281 -14.12 12.97 15.77
C TRP A 281 -13.98 11.45 16.05
N ALA A 282 -14.56 10.99 17.16
CA ALA A 282 -14.55 9.58 17.51
C ALA A 282 -15.32 8.72 16.49
N ALA A 283 -16.52 9.16 16.10
CA ALA A 283 -17.34 8.44 15.13
C ALA A 283 -16.69 8.45 13.74
N MET A 284 -16.14 9.59 13.30
CA MET A 284 -15.41 9.69 12.03
C MET A 284 -14.19 8.73 12.00
N GLY A 285 -13.37 8.71 13.05
CA GLY A 285 -12.22 7.80 13.14
C GLY A 285 -12.64 6.33 13.08
N ALA A 286 -13.68 5.94 13.83
CA ALA A 286 -14.20 4.58 13.82
C ALA A 286 -14.80 4.18 12.46
N LEU A 287 -15.65 5.06 11.87
CA LEU A 287 -16.30 4.77 10.58
C LEU A 287 -15.32 4.78 9.41
N ALA A 288 -14.31 5.64 9.44
CA ALA A 288 -13.27 5.68 8.40
C ALA A 288 -12.36 4.43 8.43
N SER A 289 -12.36 3.65 9.50
CA SER A 289 -11.66 2.36 9.56
C SER A 289 -12.45 1.19 8.95
N LEU A 290 -13.77 1.31 8.83
CA LEU A 290 -14.65 0.24 8.32
C LEU A 290 -14.25 -0.29 6.93
N PRO A 291 -13.83 0.53 5.95
CA PRO A 291 -13.33 0.03 4.67
C PRO A 291 -12.18 -0.97 4.81
N GLY A 292 -11.26 -0.73 5.76
CA GLY A 292 -10.15 -1.65 6.05
C GLY A 292 -10.63 -2.98 6.64
N VAL A 293 -11.56 -2.92 7.59
CA VAL A 293 -12.18 -4.11 8.21
C VAL A 293 -12.92 -4.94 7.16
N MET A 294 -13.79 -4.30 6.37
CA MET A 294 -14.52 -4.96 5.29
C MET A 294 -13.56 -5.56 4.25
N GLY A 295 -12.51 -4.81 3.89
CA GLY A 295 -11.49 -5.27 2.97
C GLY A 295 -10.76 -6.52 3.45
N PHE A 296 -10.48 -6.64 4.74
CA PHE A 296 -9.87 -7.84 5.33
C PHE A 296 -10.75 -9.08 5.14
N PHE A 297 -12.00 -9.01 5.57
CA PHE A 297 -12.92 -10.14 5.47
C PHE A 297 -13.23 -10.53 4.02
N THR A 298 -13.44 -9.55 3.15
CA THR A 298 -13.75 -9.83 1.74
C THR A 298 -12.57 -10.42 0.97
N LYS A 299 -11.33 -10.07 1.30
CA LYS A 299 -10.14 -10.74 0.74
C LYS A 299 -10.04 -12.20 1.14
N LEU A 300 -10.37 -12.53 2.39
CA LEU A 300 -10.42 -13.94 2.84
C LEU A 300 -11.45 -14.73 2.04
N ILE A 301 -12.66 -14.18 1.91
CA ILE A 301 -13.75 -14.81 1.13
C ILE A 301 -13.34 -14.94 -0.34
N SER A 302 -12.69 -13.94 -0.91
CA SER A 302 -12.22 -13.96 -2.30
C SER A 302 -11.31 -15.15 -2.60
N GLY A 303 -10.40 -15.51 -1.69
CA GLY A 303 -9.52 -16.67 -1.85
C GLY A 303 -10.30 -17.95 -2.09
N PHE A 304 -11.30 -18.22 -1.25
CA PHE A 304 -12.16 -19.42 -1.40
C PHE A 304 -13.03 -19.41 -2.67
N VAL A 305 -13.55 -18.24 -3.02
CA VAL A 305 -14.38 -18.09 -4.23
C VAL A 305 -13.55 -18.27 -5.49
N LEU A 306 -12.32 -17.74 -5.53
CA LEU A 306 -11.41 -17.86 -6.66
C LEU A 306 -11.06 -19.31 -7.01
N ASP A 307 -10.91 -20.15 -5.99
CA ASP A 307 -10.64 -21.59 -6.19
C ASP A 307 -11.82 -22.33 -6.80
N SER A 308 -13.05 -21.83 -6.58
CA SER A 308 -14.28 -22.44 -7.06
C SER A 308 -14.72 -21.95 -8.45
N PHE A 309 -14.33 -20.72 -8.82
CA PHE A 309 -14.72 -20.08 -10.08
C PHE A 309 -13.59 -20.14 -11.11
N GLY A 310 -13.78 -20.85 -12.21
CA GLY A 310 -12.79 -20.99 -13.29
C GLY A 310 -12.50 -19.69 -14.07
N ARG A 311 -13.39 -18.70 -14.03
CA ARG A 311 -13.25 -17.40 -14.74
C ARG A 311 -13.05 -16.27 -13.76
N ARG A 312 -12.11 -15.34 -14.07
CA ARG A 312 -11.73 -14.23 -13.20
C ARG A 312 -12.48 -12.94 -13.51
N ALA A 313 -12.79 -12.68 -14.78
CA ALA A 313 -13.45 -11.45 -15.22
C ALA A 313 -14.83 -11.19 -14.59
N PRO A 314 -15.71 -12.18 -14.34
CA PRO A 314 -16.96 -11.94 -13.61
C PRO A 314 -16.74 -11.38 -12.21
N ILE A 315 -15.70 -11.85 -11.51
CA ILE A 315 -15.34 -11.38 -10.16
C ILE A 315 -14.88 -9.92 -10.20
N LEU A 316 -14.06 -9.57 -11.20
CA LEU A 316 -13.62 -8.18 -11.43
C LEU A 316 -14.80 -7.25 -11.71
N LEU A 317 -15.74 -7.70 -12.53
CA LEU A 317 -16.94 -6.93 -12.87
C LEU A 317 -17.82 -6.69 -11.63
N ILE A 318 -18.12 -7.73 -10.86
CA ILE A 318 -18.88 -7.63 -9.61
C ILE A 318 -18.19 -6.68 -8.62
N ALA A 319 -16.85 -6.78 -8.52
CA ALA A 319 -16.08 -5.93 -7.63
C ALA A 319 -16.21 -4.44 -7.98
N MET A 320 -16.11 -4.07 -9.26
CA MET A 320 -16.20 -2.66 -9.68
C MET A 320 -17.63 -2.14 -9.67
N ILE A 321 -18.63 -2.96 -10.01
CA ILE A 321 -20.04 -2.58 -9.87
C ILE A 321 -20.37 -2.36 -8.39
N GLY A 322 -19.98 -3.28 -7.51
CA GLY A 322 -20.18 -3.17 -6.07
C GLY A 322 -19.47 -1.95 -5.48
N LEU A 323 -18.25 -1.64 -5.93
CA LEU A 323 -17.53 -0.43 -5.55
C LEU A 323 -18.28 0.84 -5.99
N GLY A 324 -18.63 0.94 -7.28
CA GLY A 324 -19.30 2.10 -7.83
C GLY A 324 -20.68 2.35 -7.23
N THR A 325 -21.48 1.30 -7.08
CA THR A 325 -22.80 1.38 -6.45
C THR A 325 -22.72 1.71 -4.96
N GLY A 326 -21.75 1.16 -4.23
CA GLY A 326 -21.50 1.48 -2.83
C GLY A 326 -21.17 2.97 -2.64
N ILE A 327 -20.25 3.51 -3.47
CA ILE A 327 -19.87 4.93 -3.41
C ILE A 327 -21.08 5.83 -3.79
N TYR A 328 -21.79 5.50 -4.86
CA TYR A 328 -22.97 6.27 -5.29
C TYR A 328 -24.06 6.26 -4.21
N SER A 329 -24.39 5.08 -3.67
CA SER A 329 -25.38 4.93 -2.61
C SER A 329 -25.00 5.67 -1.33
N SER A 330 -23.70 5.77 -1.04
CA SER A 330 -23.21 6.57 0.08
C SER A 330 -23.56 8.04 -0.06
N VAL A 331 -23.37 8.60 -1.25
CA VAL A 331 -23.70 10.01 -1.51
C VAL A 331 -25.22 10.23 -1.50
N ALA A 332 -25.99 9.31 -2.07
CA ALA A 332 -27.45 9.38 -2.13
C ALA A 332 -28.14 9.08 -0.79
N ALA A 333 -27.45 8.48 0.17
CA ALA A 333 -28.02 8.09 1.45
C ALA A 333 -28.47 9.31 2.28
N THR A 334 -29.70 9.27 2.79
CA THR A 334 -30.26 10.26 3.73
C THR A 334 -29.68 10.06 5.15
N SER A 335 -29.45 8.83 5.55
CA SER A 335 -28.83 8.49 6.85
C SER A 335 -27.31 8.60 6.77
N ASN A 336 -26.70 9.37 7.68
CA ASN A 336 -25.25 9.52 7.78
C ASN A 336 -24.53 8.19 8.04
N VAL A 337 -25.09 7.33 8.90
CA VAL A 337 -24.51 6.01 9.21
C VAL A 337 -24.58 5.10 7.99
N MET A 338 -25.72 5.07 7.27
CA MET A 338 -25.84 4.28 6.03
C MET A 338 -24.86 4.74 4.96
N SER A 339 -24.58 6.03 4.86
CA SER A 339 -23.54 6.58 3.99
C SER A 339 -22.18 5.95 4.25
N ALA A 340 -21.74 5.91 5.51
CA ALA A 340 -20.47 5.29 5.90
C ALA A 340 -20.44 3.77 5.62
N VAL A 341 -21.53 3.08 5.88
CA VAL A 341 -21.70 1.64 5.63
C VAL A 341 -21.60 1.35 4.12
N PHE A 342 -22.25 2.13 3.28
CA PHE A 342 -22.20 1.93 1.82
C PHE A 342 -20.80 2.14 1.25
N ILE A 343 -20.03 3.14 1.72
CA ILE A 343 -18.62 3.27 1.34
C ILE A 343 -17.82 2.04 1.77
N ALA A 344 -17.98 1.59 3.01
CA ALA A 344 -17.28 0.44 3.54
C ALA A 344 -17.59 -0.83 2.73
N LEU A 345 -18.86 -1.07 2.38
CA LEU A 345 -19.27 -2.17 1.52
C LEU A 345 -18.65 -2.05 0.12
N GLY A 346 -18.70 -0.88 -0.51
CA GLY A 346 -18.07 -0.63 -1.81
C GLY A 346 -16.57 -0.94 -1.80
N MET A 347 -15.85 -0.48 -0.78
CA MET A 347 -14.43 -0.78 -0.61
C MET A 347 -14.17 -2.26 -0.30
N GLY A 348 -15.11 -2.93 0.36
CA GLY A 348 -15.11 -4.39 0.54
C GLY A 348 -15.19 -5.12 -0.80
N PHE A 349 -16.11 -4.74 -1.69
CA PHE A 349 -16.20 -5.29 -3.04
C PHE A 349 -14.91 -5.07 -3.84
N MET A 350 -14.30 -3.90 -3.74
CA MET A 350 -13.01 -3.63 -4.36
C MET A 350 -11.93 -4.62 -3.87
N SER A 351 -11.86 -4.82 -2.56
CA SER A 351 -10.88 -5.74 -1.94
C SER A 351 -11.13 -7.19 -2.33
N PHE A 352 -12.38 -7.59 -2.54
CA PHE A 352 -12.78 -8.89 -3.06
C PHE A 352 -12.24 -9.14 -4.47
N GLY A 353 -12.20 -8.13 -5.35
CA GLY A 353 -11.71 -8.25 -6.72
C GLY A 353 -10.19 -8.27 -6.85
N THR A 354 -9.45 -7.76 -5.86
CA THR A 354 -8.00 -7.58 -5.97
C THR A 354 -7.22 -8.89 -6.23
N PRO A 355 -7.46 -10.02 -5.50
CA PRO A 355 -6.78 -11.28 -5.79
C PRO A 355 -7.11 -11.82 -7.19
N ALA A 356 -8.35 -11.63 -7.66
CA ALA A 356 -8.76 -12.05 -9.00
C ALA A 356 -7.98 -11.33 -10.11
N ALA A 357 -7.66 -10.03 -9.91
CA ALA A 357 -6.88 -9.27 -10.87
C ALA A 357 -5.44 -9.80 -11.00
N TYR A 358 -4.80 -10.15 -9.89
CA TYR A 358 -3.46 -10.74 -9.93
C TYR A 358 -3.47 -12.16 -10.51
N THR A 359 -4.48 -12.97 -10.21
CA THR A 359 -4.63 -14.29 -10.81
C THR A 359 -4.85 -14.17 -12.31
N LEU A 360 -5.71 -13.25 -12.75
CA LEU A 360 -5.91 -13.00 -14.19
C LEU A 360 -4.61 -12.55 -14.89
N LEU A 361 -3.79 -11.74 -14.23
CA LEU A 361 -2.47 -11.38 -14.76
C LEU A 361 -1.62 -12.63 -15.01
N GLN A 362 -1.60 -13.57 -14.06
CA GLN A 362 -0.86 -14.82 -14.18
C GLN A 362 -1.41 -15.71 -15.30
N ASP A 363 -2.72 -15.69 -15.52
CA ASP A 363 -3.37 -16.45 -16.61
C ASP A 363 -3.09 -15.83 -18.00
N LEU A 364 -2.94 -14.50 -18.08
CA LEU A 364 -2.76 -13.75 -19.34
C LEU A 364 -1.31 -13.72 -19.84
N VAL A 365 -0.34 -13.93 -18.96
CA VAL A 365 1.07 -13.62 -19.23
C VAL A 365 1.93 -14.87 -18.94
N PRO A 366 2.81 -15.27 -19.89
CA PRO A 366 3.76 -16.36 -19.66
C PRO A 366 4.66 -16.11 -18.45
N GLY A 367 4.98 -17.16 -17.71
CA GLY A 367 5.79 -17.09 -16.48
C GLY A 367 7.13 -16.36 -16.65
N LYS A 368 7.76 -16.46 -17.83
CA LYS A 368 9.03 -15.80 -18.15
C LYS A 368 8.98 -14.27 -18.07
N ILE A 369 7.80 -13.65 -18.27
CA ILE A 369 7.63 -12.19 -18.31
C ILE A 369 6.68 -11.66 -17.23
N ILE A 370 6.28 -12.50 -16.30
CA ILE A 370 5.31 -12.14 -15.23
C ILE A 370 5.83 -11.00 -14.36
N SER A 371 7.13 -10.97 -14.04
CA SER A 371 7.74 -9.89 -13.24
C SER A 371 7.65 -8.54 -13.96
N THR A 372 7.97 -8.51 -15.27
CA THR A 372 7.86 -7.29 -16.09
C THR A 372 6.40 -6.84 -16.19
N ALA A 373 5.49 -7.76 -16.44
CA ALA A 373 4.07 -7.47 -16.53
C ALA A 373 3.48 -6.95 -15.22
N SER A 374 3.85 -7.56 -14.08
CA SER A 374 3.48 -7.10 -12.74
C SER A 374 4.02 -5.71 -12.45
N GLY A 375 5.28 -5.45 -12.83
CA GLY A 375 5.91 -4.13 -12.67
C GLY A 375 5.18 -3.04 -13.47
N ILE A 376 4.77 -3.32 -14.72
CA ILE A 376 3.97 -2.40 -15.52
C ILE A 376 2.59 -2.19 -14.89
N LEU A 377 1.90 -3.26 -14.52
CA LEU A 377 0.57 -3.21 -13.93
C LEU A 377 0.57 -2.34 -12.66
N VAL A 378 1.43 -2.65 -11.70
CA VAL A 378 1.50 -1.95 -10.42
C VAL A 378 2.06 -0.54 -10.57
N GLY A 379 3.10 -0.36 -11.40
CA GLY A 379 3.73 0.93 -11.64
C GLY A 379 2.78 1.94 -12.27
N LEU A 380 2.08 1.58 -13.35
CA LEU A 380 1.10 2.46 -13.98
C LEU A 380 -0.11 2.72 -13.08
N SER A 381 -0.60 1.69 -12.37
CA SER A 381 -1.73 1.86 -11.45
C SER A 381 -1.40 2.85 -10.34
N ASN A 382 -0.22 2.76 -9.73
CA ASN A 382 0.21 3.69 -8.68
C ASN A 382 0.49 5.09 -9.22
N ALA A 383 1.13 5.22 -10.38
CA ALA A 383 1.42 6.52 -10.99
C ALA A 383 0.12 7.30 -11.30
N LEU A 384 -0.86 6.65 -11.94
CA LEU A 384 -2.14 7.30 -12.26
C LEU A 384 -2.98 7.56 -11.01
N SER A 385 -3.00 6.64 -10.06
CA SER A 385 -3.76 6.80 -8.83
C SER A 385 -3.21 7.89 -7.90
N GLY A 386 -1.93 8.26 -8.06
CA GLY A 386 -1.33 9.38 -7.36
C GLY A 386 -2.03 10.72 -7.66
N PHE A 387 -2.68 10.85 -8.80
CA PHE A 387 -3.47 12.03 -9.16
C PHE A 387 -4.90 12.02 -8.60
N ALA A 388 -5.38 10.92 -8.06
CA ALA A 388 -6.77 10.80 -7.58
C ALA A 388 -7.12 11.84 -6.50
N PRO A 389 -6.29 12.09 -5.46
CA PRO A 389 -6.60 13.08 -4.45
C PRO A 389 -6.74 14.49 -5.02
N LEU A 390 -5.88 14.84 -5.98
CA LEU A 390 -5.94 16.13 -6.69
C LEU A 390 -7.19 16.24 -7.55
N ALA A 391 -7.53 15.21 -8.32
CA ALA A 391 -8.71 15.21 -9.18
C ALA A 391 -10.01 15.36 -8.37
N VAL A 392 -10.14 14.62 -7.26
CA VAL A 392 -11.26 14.78 -6.34
C VAL A 392 -11.31 16.21 -5.77
N GLY A 393 -10.15 16.77 -5.37
CA GLY A 393 -10.03 18.14 -4.88
C GLY A 393 -10.45 19.18 -5.93
N LEU A 394 -10.13 18.96 -7.21
CA LEU A 394 -10.58 19.81 -8.32
C LEU A 394 -12.11 19.77 -8.49
N VAL A 395 -12.72 18.58 -8.42
CA VAL A 395 -14.18 18.44 -8.51
C VAL A 395 -14.87 19.15 -7.33
N ILE A 396 -14.35 18.96 -6.10
CA ILE A 396 -14.87 19.66 -4.92
C ILE A 396 -14.74 21.19 -5.09
N GLY A 397 -13.59 21.66 -5.60
CA GLY A 397 -13.36 23.10 -5.83
C GLY A 397 -14.30 23.70 -6.86
N ALA A 398 -14.63 22.95 -7.92
CA ALA A 398 -15.53 23.38 -8.96
C ALA A 398 -17.01 23.36 -8.55
N THR A 399 -17.41 22.44 -7.66
CA THR A 399 -18.82 22.24 -7.27
C THR A 399 -19.15 22.86 -5.92
N GLY A 400 -18.16 23.11 -5.06
CA GLY A 400 -18.34 23.55 -3.68
C GLY A 400 -18.78 22.46 -2.70
N HIS A 401 -18.97 21.21 -3.16
CA HIS A 401 -19.53 20.10 -2.35
C HIS A 401 -18.59 18.90 -2.31
N THR A 402 -18.28 18.42 -1.11
CA THR A 402 -17.40 17.23 -0.92
C THR A 402 -18.05 15.97 -1.49
N GLU A 403 -19.39 15.88 -1.45
CA GLU A 403 -20.18 14.79 -2.01
C GLU A 403 -19.93 14.60 -3.51
N SER A 404 -19.80 15.70 -4.25
CA SER A 404 -19.51 15.65 -5.70
C SER A 404 -18.16 15.02 -6.00
N GLY A 405 -17.15 15.30 -5.16
CA GLY A 405 -15.84 14.68 -5.28
C GLY A 405 -15.88 13.18 -5.01
N ILE A 406 -16.67 12.74 -4.04
CA ILE A 406 -16.88 11.30 -3.77
C ILE A 406 -17.70 10.68 -4.90
N ALA A 407 -18.77 11.32 -5.37
CA ALA A 407 -19.59 10.84 -6.48
C ALA A 407 -18.78 10.67 -7.78
N PHE A 408 -17.83 11.55 -8.06
CA PHE A 408 -16.91 11.44 -9.20
C PHE A 408 -16.19 10.08 -9.22
N LEU A 409 -15.82 9.54 -8.07
CA LEU A 409 -15.15 8.24 -7.98
C LEU A 409 -16.04 7.08 -8.44
N SER A 410 -17.39 7.22 -8.34
CA SER A 410 -18.30 6.20 -8.89
C SER A 410 -18.26 6.15 -10.42
N ALA A 411 -18.04 7.29 -11.09
CA ALA A 411 -17.86 7.32 -12.54
C ALA A 411 -16.54 6.62 -12.96
N VAL A 412 -15.46 6.81 -12.19
CA VAL A 412 -14.20 6.07 -12.40
C VAL A 412 -14.39 4.58 -12.17
N ALA A 413 -15.17 4.18 -11.15
CA ALA A 413 -15.51 2.78 -10.92
C ALA A 413 -16.33 2.19 -12.09
N ALA A 414 -17.26 2.96 -12.67
CA ALA A 414 -18.01 2.54 -13.85
C ALA A 414 -17.10 2.31 -15.08
N LEU A 415 -16.08 3.16 -15.27
CA LEU A 415 -15.06 2.93 -16.29
C LEU A 415 -14.30 1.62 -16.04
N GLY A 416 -13.91 1.35 -14.79
CA GLY A 416 -13.29 0.07 -14.40
C GLY A 416 -14.23 -1.14 -14.63
N ALA A 417 -15.54 -0.99 -14.36
CA ALA A 417 -16.52 -2.01 -14.66
C ALA A 417 -16.64 -2.27 -16.17
N ALA A 418 -16.59 -1.23 -17.00
CA ALA A 418 -16.57 -1.39 -18.46
C ALA A 418 -15.34 -2.17 -18.94
N THR A 419 -14.16 -1.93 -18.38
CA THR A 419 -12.95 -2.72 -18.72
C THR A 419 -13.09 -4.18 -18.31
N ALA A 420 -13.64 -4.45 -17.11
CA ALA A 420 -13.92 -5.81 -16.64
C ALA A 420 -14.97 -6.51 -17.51
N PHE A 421 -15.98 -5.79 -17.98
CA PHE A 421 -16.99 -6.33 -18.93
C PHE A 421 -16.35 -6.69 -20.27
N LEU A 422 -15.44 -5.86 -20.79
CA LEU A 422 -14.69 -6.19 -22.01
C LEU A 422 -13.79 -7.42 -21.83
N LEU A 423 -13.19 -7.61 -20.64
CA LEU A 423 -12.46 -8.85 -20.30
C LEU A 423 -13.39 -10.06 -20.26
N LEU A 424 -14.61 -9.90 -19.72
CA LEU A 424 -15.61 -10.96 -19.68
C LEU A 424 -16.03 -11.41 -21.08
N LEU A 425 -16.24 -10.45 -22.02
CA LEU A 425 -16.56 -10.76 -23.42
C LEU A 425 -15.44 -11.53 -24.13
N ARG A 426 -14.19 -11.38 -23.67
CA ARG A 426 -13.03 -12.13 -24.17
C ARG A 426 -12.87 -13.52 -23.50
N LYS A 427 -13.87 -13.97 -22.73
CA LYS A 427 -13.95 -15.27 -22.05
C LYS A 427 -12.87 -15.53 -20.99
N HIS A 428 -12.35 -14.46 -20.38
CA HIS A 428 -11.42 -14.58 -19.24
C HIS A 428 -12.10 -14.76 -17.88
#